data_b5ed89562b2454322ea6a8f8cab33192
#
_entry.id   b5ed89562b2454322ea6a8f8cab33192
#
_cell.length_a   1.000
_cell.length_b   1.000
_cell.length_c   1.000
_cell.angle_alpha   90.00
_cell.angle_beta   90.00
_cell.angle_gamma   90.00
#
_symmetry.space_group_name_H-M   'P 1'
#
loop_
_entity.id
_entity.type
_entity.pdbx_description
1 polymer ?
#
loop_
_entity_poly.entity_id
_entity_poly.type
_entity_poly.pdbx_seq_one_letter_code
_entity_poly.pdbx_strand_id
1 'polypeptide(L)'
;MHPGEMQAMKEAALGRTRRIERRVRLALIVAGGGLLAFNLARIIRSPIGDFHNHWQLGYNLLRGASLYPSVAECPSHYSNPYPPFWAMAHAPLTLFSAHVAQIIVFLPMYIGSLSLLMWTLFHLTRGHLPLDGQRQFWAFTIAMLVALQFLSRDMAECGVNIGLVALAWFAVYTWTRHRDWLGGASLGLAIALKMTAGLFVPYFLWKRQWKIASAAILFALIFTIAPVVVRGPTRFATDLSEWFDVLRAGNTGNPSIGVLGPEPIGNFALRPALARLITNGPVATSEPVTTNLLSLPPKVASAVIYFIKLSLLLAFACMIGRSVGDRRTLAVVYECAGVSLLMLLLSPITWGHHCVGTLPALYLICATAFYYGGLPRWMLIPAGYVLLTLIFNRAIVGRHLSFVMTGYSIVTWEILALLVLTLGCRSLAVRRQAPVPTPSR
;
A
#
# COMPACT_ATOMS: atom_id res chain seq x y z
N MET A 1 -13.12 51.56 18.04
CA MET A 1 -13.16 50.31 18.80
C MET A 1 -12.01 50.33 19.82
N HIS A 2 -12.32 50.15 21.08
CA HIS A 2 -11.31 50.25 22.16
C HIS A 2 -10.37 49.01 22.06
N PRO A 3 -9.04 49.16 22.31
CA PRO A 3 -8.10 48.02 22.23
C PRO A 3 -8.53 46.80 23.06
N GLY A 4 -9.20 46.99 24.18
CA GLY A 4 -9.77 45.93 25.02
C GLY A 4 -10.92 45.17 24.39
N GLU A 5 -11.78 45.83 23.60
CA GLU A 5 -12.88 45.15 22.87
C GLU A 5 -12.35 44.25 21.76
N MET A 6 -11.28 44.69 21.09
CA MET A 6 -10.64 43.90 20.02
C MET A 6 -9.94 42.65 20.57
N GLN A 7 -9.37 42.75 21.78
CA GLN A 7 -8.76 41.64 22.48
C GLN A 7 -9.80 40.61 22.96
N ALA A 8 -10.90 41.08 23.56
CA ALA A 8 -12.01 40.23 23.99
C ALA A 8 -12.67 39.51 22.80
N MET A 9 -12.84 40.16 21.66
CA MET A 9 -13.33 39.57 20.44
C MET A 9 -12.39 38.48 19.90
N LYS A 10 -11.07 38.69 19.92
CA LYS A 10 -10.07 37.68 19.51
C LYS A 10 -10.10 36.46 20.44
N GLU A 11 -10.18 36.67 21.74
CA GLU A 11 -10.26 35.55 22.71
C GLU A 11 -11.56 34.75 22.57
N ALA A 12 -12.69 35.45 22.36
CA ALA A 12 -13.97 34.77 22.09
C ALA A 12 -13.95 33.99 20.79
N ALA A 13 -13.34 34.52 19.71
CA ALA A 13 -13.17 33.82 18.44
C ALA A 13 -12.27 32.59 18.60
N LEU A 14 -11.14 32.70 19.31
CA LEU A 14 -10.24 31.60 19.64
C LEU A 14 -10.96 30.51 20.46
N GLY A 15 -11.75 30.92 21.47
CA GLY A 15 -12.53 30.01 22.29
C GLY A 15 -13.61 29.26 21.48
N ARG A 16 -14.23 29.92 20.48
CA ARG A 16 -15.20 29.31 19.55
C ARG A 16 -14.52 28.29 18.64
N THR A 17 -13.37 28.65 18.07
CA THR A 17 -12.60 27.75 17.20
C THR A 17 -12.18 26.49 17.95
N ARG A 18 -11.61 26.59 19.16
CA ARG A 18 -11.24 25.47 20.01
C ARG A 18 -12.43 24.55 20.35
N ARG A 19 -13.62 25.09 20.57
CA ARG A 19 -14.85 24.33 20.84
C ARG A 19 -15.32 23.57 19.59
N ILE A 20 -15.29 24.20 18.43
CA ILE A 20 -15.64 23.56 17.16
C ILE A 20 -14.69 22.40 16.90
N GLU A 21 -13.37 22.62 17.00
CA GLU A 21 -12.36 21.58 16.82
C GLU A 21 -12.54 20.40 17.77
N ARG A 22 -12.81 20.63 19.04
CA ARG A 22 -13.08 19.55 20.01
C ARG A 22 -14.30 18.74 19.60
N ARG A 23 -15.38 19.39 19.12
CA ARG A 23 -16.58 18.71 18.63
C ARG A 23 -16.29 17.89 17.37
N VAL A 24 -15.52 18.43 16.42
CA VAL A 24 -15.14 17.72 15.21
C VAL A 24 -14.25 16.52 15.54
N ARG A 25 -13.28 16.67 16.44
CA ARG A 25 -12.45 15.54 16.91
C ARG A 25 -13.32 14.44 17.53
N LEU A 26 -14.24 14.81 18.41
CA LEU A 26 -15.15 13.86 19.05
C LEU A 26 -16.01 13.14 18.01
N ALA A 27 -16.58 13.89 17.05
CA ALA A 27 -17.39 13.33 15.98
C ALA A 27 -16.57 12.33 15.11
N LEU A 28 -15.31 12.65 14.78
CA LEU A 28 -14.44 11.77 14.03
C LEU A 28 -14.07 10.49 14.82
N ILE A 29 -13.82 10.61 16.12
CA ILE A 29 -13.56 9.46 17.00
C ILE A 29 -14.79 8.57 17.07
N VAL A 30 -15.98 9.15 17.25
CA VAL A 30 -17.26 8.41 17.30
C VAL A 30 -17.55 7.76 15.95
N ALA A 31 -17.37 8.47 14.82
CA ALA A 31 -17.58 7.92 13.49
C ALA A 31 -16.58 6.80 13.17
N GLY A 32 -15.30 6.98 13.53
CA GLY A 32 -14.26 5.95 13.37
C GLY A 32 -14.54 4.72 14.24
N GLY A 33 -14.94 4.92 15.49
CA GLY A 33 -15.37 3.84 16.40
C GLY A 33 -16.60 3.12 15.87
N GLY A 34 -17.58 3.84 15.34
CA GLY A 34 -18.78 3.28 14.71
C GLY A 34 -18.45 2.44 13.47
N LEU A 35 -17.55 2.93 12.62
CA LEU A 35 -17.08 2.20 11.44
C LEU A 35 -16.32 0.92 11.84
N LEU A 36 -15.47 1.01 12.86
CA LEU A 36 -14.76 -0.15 13.41
C LEU A 36 -15.75 -1.17 13.96
N ALA A 37 -16.73 -0.73 14.76
CA ALA A 37 -17.77 -1.58 15.33
C ALA A 37 -18.65 -2.24 14.23
N PHE A 38 -18.95 -1.50 13.18
CA PHE A 38 -19.72 -2.04 12.03
C PHE A 38 -18.93 -3.15 11.30
N ASN A 39 -17.63 -2.91 10.99
CA ASN A 39 -16.80 -3.93 10.36
C ASN A 39 -16.59 -5.13 11.29
N LEU A 40 -16.39 -4.90 12.60
CA LEU A 40 -16.30 -5.96 13.59
C LEU A 40 -17.57 -6.81 13.66
N ALA A 41 -18.75 -6.18 13.71
CA ALA A 41 -20.04 -6.89 13.69
C ALA A 41 -20.23 -7.71 12.41
N ARG A 42 -19.71 -7.24 11.27
CA ARG A 42 -19.70 -7.97 10.01
C ARG A 42 -18.79 -9.20 10.09
N ILE A 43 -17.57 -9.05 10.60
CA ILE A 43 -16.61 -10.14 10.79
C ILE A 43 -17.17 -11.20 11.76
N ILE A 44 -17.84 -10.79 12.83
CA ILE A 44 -18.44 -11.70 13.83
C ILE A 44 -19.58 -12.51 13.22
N ARG A 45 -20.38 -11.92 12.32
CA ARG A 45 -21.56 -12.58 11.75
C ARG A 45 -21.24 -13.63 10.68
N SER A 46 -20.18 -13.46 9.95
CA SER A 46 -19.78 -14.44 8.91
C SER A 46 -18.28 -14.39 8.65
N PRO A 47 -17.61 -15.55 8.57
CA PRO A 47 -16.21 -15.62 8.11
C PRO A 47 -16.19 -15.12 6.66
N ILE A 48 -15.49 -14.02 6.40
CA ILE A 48 -15.56 -13.31 5.12
C ILE A 48 -14.15 -13.11 4.56
N GLY A 49 -14.08 -12.99 3.23
CA GLY A 49 -12.94 -12.53 2.48
C GLY A 49 -11.80 -13.51 2.39
N ASP A 50 -10.60 -12.96 2.14
CA ASP A 50 -9.39 -13.74 1.89
C ASP A 50 -8.91 -14.53 3.11
N PHE A 51 -9.35 -14.18 4.33
CA PHE A 51 -8.91 -14.84 5.56
C PHE A 51 -9.21 -16.35 5.57
N HIS A 52 -10.37 -16.74 5.07
CA HIS A 52 -10.72 -18.17 4.98
C HIS A 52 -9.75 -18.91 4.07
N ASN A 53 -9.38 -18.31 2.94
CA ASN A 53 -8.38 -18.87 2.02
C ASN A 53 -7.02 -18.98 2.69
N HIS A 54 -6.61 -17.98 3.46
CA HIS A 54 -5.33 -18.01 4.19
C HIS A 54 -5.31 -19.08 5.28
N TRP A 55 -6.40 -19.21 6.04
CA TRP A 55 -6.59 -20.27 7.02
C TRP A 55 -6.55 -21.65 6.36
N GLN A 56 -7.26 -21.82 5.22
CA GLN A 56 -7.29 -23.08 4.47
C GLN A 56 -5.88 -23.47 3.96
N LEU A 57 -5.07 -22.53 3.51
CA LEU A 57 -3.70 -22.78 3.10
C LEU A 57 -2.85 -23.29 4.28
N GLY A 58 -2.98 -22.70 5.46
CA GLY A 58 -2.34 -23.19 6.67
C GLY A 58 -2.78 -24.61 7.03
N TYR A 59 -4.08 -24.90 6.92
CA TYR A 59 -4.64 -26.22 7.13
C TYR A 59 -4.12 -27.25 6.13
N ASN A 60 -4.09 -26.91 4.84
CA ASN A 60 -3.56 -27.75 3.79
C ASN A 60 -2.07 -28.07 4.00
N LEU A 61 -1.28 -27.07 4.42
CA LEU A 61 0.15 -27.26 4.73
C LEU A 61 0.34 -28.35 5.80
N LEU A 62 -0.40 -28.27 6.91
CA LEU A 62 -0.29 -29.23 8.02
C LEU A 62 -0.81 -30.62 7.67
N ARG A 63 -1.76 -30.73 6.74
CA ARG A 63 -2.34 -32.00 6.27
C ARG A 63 -1.57 -32.63 5.11
N GLY A 64 -0.50 -32.03 4.61
CA GLY A 64 0.22 -32.52 3.44
C GLY A 64 -0.54 -32.35 2.11
N ALA A 65 -1.68 -31.65 2.10
CA ALA A 65 -2.47 -31.39 0.90
C ALA A 65 -1.80 -30.38 -0.03
N SER A 66 -2.26 -30.26 -1.30
CA SER A 66 -1.75 -29.26 -2.25
C SER A 66 -2.01 -27.85 -1.76
N LEU A 67 -1.01 -26.97 -1.92
CA LEU A 67 -1.14 -25.52 -1.69
C LEU A 67 -1.62 -24.79 -2.96
N TYR A 68 -1.51 -25.43 -4.11
CA TYR A 68 -1.81 -24.88 -5.44
C TYR A 68 -2.68 -25.85 -6.24
N PRO A 69 -3.89 -26.21 -5.73
CA PRO A 69 -4.78 -27.12 -6.45
C PRO A 69 -5.12 -26.53 -7.82
N SER A 70 -5.19 -27.38 -8.83
CA SER A 70 -5.64 -26.96 -10.16
C SER A 70 -7.13 -26.57 -10.14
N VAL A 71 -7.55 -25.75 -11.11
CA VAL A 71 -8.97 -25.38 -11.28
C VAL A 71 -9.85 -26.63 -11.49
N ALA A 72 -9.29 -27.69 -12.09
CA ALA A 72 -9.99 -28.97 -12.28
C ALA A 72 -10.24 -29.70 -10.95
N GLU A 73 -9.28 -29.61 -9.99
CA GLU A 73 -9.40 -30.24 -8.67
C GLU A 73 -10.30 -29.44 -7.72
N CYS A 74 -10.37 -28.13 -7.92
CA CYS A 74 -11.15 -27.24 -7.05
C CYS A 74 -11.73 -26.07 -7.85
N PRO A 75 -12.85 -26.24 -8.58
CA PRO A 75 -13.43 -25.19 -9.44
C PRO A 75 -13.81 -23.90 -8.72
N SER A 76 -14.04 -23.97 -7.41
CA SER A 76 -14.33 -22.83 -6.55
C SER A 76 -13.06 -22.18 -5.98
N HIS A 77 -11.89 -22.72 -6.26
CA HIS A 77 -10.65 -22.26 -5.67
C HIS A 77 -10.02 -21.15 -6.51
N TYR A 78 -9.75 -20.09 -5.83
CA TYR A 78 -8.95 -18.98 -6.31
C TYR A 78 -7.49 -19.44 -6.48
N SER A 79 -6.88 -19.20 -7.65
CA SER A 79 -5.45 -19.47 -7.84
C SER A 79 -4.63 -18.76 -6.77
N ASN A 80 -3.93 -19.52 -5.95
CA ASN A 80 -3.12 -18.98 -4.86
C ASN A 80 -1.83 -18.34 -5.41
N PRO A 81 -1.67 -17.02 -5.43
CA PRO A 81 -0.45 -16.37 -5.91
C PRO A 81 0.63 -16.23 -4.83
N TYR A 82 0.35 -16.69 -3.61
CA TYR A 82 1.25 -16.50 -2.48
C TYR A 82 2.31 -17.60 -2.40
N PRO A 83 3.55 -17.30 -1.95
CA PRO A 83 4.61 -18.30 -1.79
C PRO A 83 4.27 -19.32 -0.69
N PRO A 84 4.91 -20.51 -0.67
CA PRO A 84 4.64 -21.54 0.35
C PRO A 84 4.77 -21.07 1.80
N PHE A 85 5.63 -20.09 2.09
CA PHE A 85 5.78 -19.50 3.41
C PHE A 85 4.51 -18.82 3.92
N TRP A 86 3.67 -18.31 3.01
CA TRP A 86 2.36 -17.77 3.38
C TRP A 86 1.50 -18.79 4.11
N ALA A 87 1.44 -20.02 3.60
CA ALA A 87 0.71 -21.11 4.25
C ALA A 87 1.31 -21.43 5.63
N MET A 88 2.65 -21.46 5.76
CA MET A 88 3.33 -21.70 7.03
C MET A 88 3.03 -20.60 8.06
N ALA A 89 3.02 -19.35 7.65
CA ALA A 89 2.70 -18.22 8.52
C ALA A 89 1.25 -18.27 9.06
N HIS A 90 0.33 -18.87 8.28
CA HIS A 90 -1.07 -19.02 8.67
C HIS A 90 -1.39 -20.38 9.33
N ALA A 91 -0.46 -21.32 9.34
CA ALA A 91 -0.64 -22.64 9.96
C ALA A 91 -1.04 -22.56 11.46
N PRO A 92 -0.47 -21.68 12.31
CA PRO A 92 -0.89 -21.55 13.70
C PRO A 92 -2.36 -21.14 13.88
N LEU A 93 -2.95 -20.46 12.89
CA LEU A 93 -4.36 -20.03 12.95
C LEU A 93 -5.32 -21.22 12.93
N THR A 94 -4.88 -22.36 12.43
CA THR A 94 -5.69 -23.59 12.32
C THR A 94 -5.88 -24.30 13.65
N LEU A 95 -5.22 -23.86 14.73
CA LEU A 95 -5.53 -24.27 16.11
C LEU A 95 -6.95 -23.85 16.52
N PHE A 96 -7.52 -22.89 15.84
CA PHE A 96 -8.87 -22.40 16.03
C PHE A 96 -9.69 -22.62 14.77
N SER A 97 -11.01 -22.63 14.89
CA SER A 97 -11.86 -22.53 13.69
C SER A 97 -11.55 -21.22 12.95
N ALA A 98 -11.73 -21.20 11.63
CA ALA A 98 -11.43 -20.02 10.80
C ALA A 98 -12.12 -18.75 11.35
N HIS A 99 -13.36 -18.88 11.82
CA HIS A 99 -14.14 -17.77 12.38
C HIS A 99 -13.53 -17.25 13.70
N VAL A 100 -13.18 -18.13 14.62
CA VAL A 100 -12.54 -17.74 15.88
C VAL A 100 -11.18 -17.10 15.64
N ALA A 101 -10.35 -17.72 14.78
CA ALA A 101 -9.05 -17.17 14.41
C ALA A 101 -9.16 -15.76 13.80
N GLN A 102 -10.19 -15.53 12.98
CA GLN A 102 -10.46 -14.22 12.38
C GLN A 102 -10.71 -13.13 13.45
N ILE A 103 -11.45 -13.46 14.52
CA ILE A 103 -11.74 -12.50 15.58
C ILE A 103 -10.54 -12.27 16.48
N ILE A 104 -9.92 -13.36 17.01
CA ILE A 104 -8.92 -13.26 18.08
C ILE A 104 -7.51 -12.96 17.56
N VAL A 105 -7.23 -13.22 16.29
CA VAL A 105 -5.89 -13.00 15.71
C VAL A 105 -5.90 -11.86 14.71
N PHE A 106 -6.79 -11.89 13.71
CA PHE A 106 -6.78 -10.88 12.65
C PHE A 106 -7.03 -9.47 13.20
N LEU A 107 -8.03 -9.28 14.05
CA LEU A 107 -8.37 -7.94 14.54
C LEU A 107 -7.25 -7.29 15.38
N PRO A 108 -6.65 -7.96 16.39
CA PRO A 108 -5.49 -7.41 17.10
C PRO A 108 -4.29 -7.19 16.19
N MET A 109 -4.04 -8.08 15.23
CA MET A 109 -2.97 -7.94 14.24
C MET A 109 -3.19 -6.69 13.37
N TYR A 110 -4.43 -6.46 12.89
CA TYR A 110 -4.78 -5.30 12.07
C TYR A 110 -4.56 -3.99 12.83
N ILE A 111 -5.09 -3.89 14.05
CA ILE A 111 -4.94 -2.71 14.92
C ILE A 111 -3.47 -2.50 15.28
N GLY A 112 -2.76 -3.56 15.66
CA GLY A 112 -1.33 -3.51 15.98
C GLY A 112 -0.48 -3.06 14.80
N SER A 113 -0.77 -3.57 13.61
CA SER A 113 -0.07 -3.19 12.38
C SER A 113 -0.29 -1.73 12.01
N LEU A 114 -1.54 -1.25 12.08
CA LEU A 114 -1.87 0.16 11.85
C LEU A 114 -1.18 1.05 12.88
N SER A 115 -1.21 0.67 14.16
CA SER A 115 -0.54 1.39 15.24
C SER A 115 0.98 1.44 15.05
N LEU A 116 1.60 0.32 14.65
CA LEU A 116 3.03 0.24 14.34
C LEU A 116 3.40 1.15 13.16
N LEU A 117 2.58 1.15 12.10
CA LEU A 117 2.81 2.01 10.94
C LEU A 117 2.74 3.49 11.34
N MET A 118 1.69 3.89 12.07
CA MET A 118 1.51 5.27 12.53
C MET A 118 2.64 5.72 13.45
N TRP A 119 3.03 4.87 14.39
CA TRP A 119 4.18 5.10 15.27
C TRP A 119 5.48 5.26 14.48
N THR A 120 5.71 4.41 13.50
CA THR A 120 6.89 4.45 12.62
C THR A 120 6.96 5.76 11.86
N LEU A 121 5.87 6.16 11.19
CA LEU A 121 5.78 7.40 10.42
C LEU A 121 6.00 8.63 11.31
N PHE A 122 5.40 8.65 12.50
CA PHE A 122 5.62 9.71 13.47
C PHE A 122 7.10 9.86 13.84
N HIS A 123 7.77 8.75 14.14
CA HIS A 123 9.18 8.77 14.57
C HIS A 123 10.16 9.06 13.43
N LEU A 124 9.79 8.80 12.19
CA LEU A 124 10.57 9.18 11.01
C LEU A 124 10.45 10.68 10.68
N THR A 125 9.33 11.32 11.05
CA THR A 125 9.05 12.69 10.62
C THR A 125 9.21 13.76 11.70
N ARG A 126 9.02 13.42 13.00
CA ARG A 126 8.96 14.38 14.11
C ARG A 126 10.19 15.28 14.24
N GLY A 127 11.37 14.82 13.83
CA GLY A 127 12.62 15.58 13.87
C GLY A 127 12.79 16.57 12.71
N HIS A 128 12.01 16.40 11.64
CA HIS A 128 12.10 17.19 10.41
C HIS A 128 10.87 18.05 10.15
N LEU A 129 9.71 17.58 10.57
CA LEU A 129 8.43 18.25 10.50
C LEU A 129 7.87 18.34 11.92
N PRO A 130 8.40 19.24 12.77
CA PRO A 130 7.95 19.38 14.16
C PRO A 130 6.57 20.03 14.21
N LEU A 131 5.54 19.21 14.03
CA LEU A 131 4.14 19.61 14.15
C LEU A 131 3.73 19.60 15.63
N ASP A 132 2.95 20.62 16.04
CA ASP A 132 2.25 20.56 17.31
C ASP A 132 1.23 19.40 17.34
N GLY A 133 0.80 19.00 18.52
CA GLY A 133 -0.10 17.86 18.68
C GLY A 133 -1.41 17.99 17.89
N GLN A 134 -1.89 19.20 17.63
CA GLN A 134 -3.08 19.47 16.86
C GLN A 134 -2.85 19.23 15.36
N ARG A 135 -1.81 19.83 14.78
CA ARG A 135 -1.45 19.64 13.37
C ARG A 135 -1.07 18.20 13.09
N GLN A 136 -0.37 17.55 14.02
CA GLN A 136 -0.03 16.12 13.95
C GLN A 136 -1.30 15.26 13.90
N PHE A 137 -2.27 15.51 14.77
CA PHE A 137 -3.55 14.82 14.77
C PHE A 137 -4.27 14.99 13.42
N TRP A 138 -4.34 16.22 12.88
CA TRP A 138 -5.01 16.46 11.61
C TRP A 138 -4.27 15.84 10.42
N ALA A 139 -2.94 15.84 10.43
CA ALA A 139 -2.16 15.18 9.38
C ALA A 139 -2.49 13.68 9.29
N PHE A 140 -2.54 12.99 10.44
CA PHE A 140 -2.96 11.59 10.48
C PHE A 140 -4.42 11.40 10.11
N THR A 141 -5.30 12.21 10.67
CA THR A 141 -6.75 12.09 10.44
C THR A 141 -7.11 12.28 8.97
N ILE A 142 -6.57 13.30 8.30
CA ILE A 142 -6.83 13.52 6.86
C ILE A 142 -6.26 12.39 6.03
N ALA A 143 -5.03 11.92 6.31
CA ALA A 143 -4.45 10.78 5.62
C ALA A 143 -5.31 9.52 5.77
N MET A 144 -5.82 9.25 6.98
CA MET A 144 -6.72 8.14 7.26
C MET A 144 -8.07 8.28 6.56
N LEU A 145 -8.64 9.50 6.51
CA LEU A 145 -9.91 9.76 5.83
C LEU A 145 -9.78 9.57 4.31
N VAL A 146 -8.68 10.03 3.71
CA VAL A 146 -8.43 9.83 2.28
C VAL A 146 -8.21 8.34 1.98
N ALA A 147 -7.48 7.62 2.84
CA ALA A 147 -7.28 6.17 2.69
C ALA A 147 -8.46 5.32 3.18
N LEU A 148 -9.53 5.91 3.71
CA LEU A 148 -10.61 5.20 4.42
C LEU A 148 -11.26 4.09 3.58
N GLN A 149 -11.49 4.34 2.30
CA GLN A 149 -12.04 3.35 1.39
C GLN A 149 -11.14 2.11 1.27
N PHE A 150 -9.81 2.29 1.27
CA PHE A 150 -8.84 1.21 1.16
C PHE A 150 -8.70 0.46 2.50
N LEU A 151 -8.64 1.20 3.61
CA LEU A 151 -8.59 0.62 4.95
C LEU A 151 -9.86 -0.18 5.27
N SER A 152 -11.03 0.37 4.95
CA SER A 152 -12.31 -0.34 5.15
C SER A 152 -12.40 -1.59 4.29
N ARG A 153 -11.85 -1.55 3.08
CA ARG A 153 -11.84 -2.70 2.18
C ARG A 153 -10.85 -3.76 2.65
N ASP A 154 -9.63 -3.38 3.09
CA ASP A 154 -8.64 -4.30 3.65
C ASP A 154 -9.19 -5.00 4.91
N MET A 155 -9.87 -4.25 5.78
CA MET A 155 -10.52 -4.80 6.95
C MET A 155 -11.69 -5.74 6.58
N ALA A 156 -12.51 -5.37 5.57
CA ALA A 156 -13.66 -6.15 5.15
C ALA A 156 -13.28 -7.46 4.46
N GLU A 157 -12.19 -7.48 3.71
CA GLU A 157 -11.62 -8.69 3.10
C GLU A 157 -10.74 -9.48 4.10
N CYS A 158 -10.57 -8.98 5.31
CA CYS A 158 -9.61 -9.49 6.30
C CYS A 158 -8.21 -9.66 5.70
N GLY A 159 -7.81 -8.67 4.89
CA GLY A 159 -6.51 -8.60 4.26
C GLY A 159 -5.41 -8.31 5.28
N VAL A 160 -4.22 -8.83 5.04
CA VAL A 160 -3.04 -8.57 5.88
C VAL A 160 -2.15 -7.45 5.31
N ASN A 161 -2.68 -6.69 4.34
CA ASN A 161 -1.85 -5.74 3.58
C ASN A 161 -1.31 -4.62 4.46
N ILE A 162 -2.09 -4.13 5.44
CA ILE A 162 -1.60 -3.13 6.39
C ILE A 162 -0.43 -3.68 7.23
N GLY A 163 -0.40 -4.98 7.55
CA GLY A 163 0.70 -5.63 8.23
C GLY A 163 1.98 -5.67 7.38
N LEU A 164 1.85 -5.96 6.09
CA LEU A 164 2.96 -5.95 5.14
C LEU A 164 3.54 -4.53 4.98
N VAL A 165 2.68 -3.52 4.89
CA VAL A 165 3.10 -2.10 4.85
C VAL A 165 3.81 -1.72 6.15
N ALA A 166 3.27 -2.12 7.31
CA ALA A 166 3.89 -1.84 8.61
C ALA A 166 5.27 -2.48 8.74
N LEU A 167 5.46 -3.74 8.31
CA LEU A 167 6.75 -4.42 8.29
C LEU A 167 7.76 -3.72 7.38
N ALA A 168 7.36 -3.33 6.16
CA ALA A 168 8.23 -2.62 5.24
C ALA A 168 8.66 -1.24 5.80
N TRP A 169 7.74 -0.51 6.43
CA TRP A 169 8.06 0.78 7.04
C TRP A 169 8.83 0.67 8.35
N PHE A 170 8.61 -0.38 9.13
CA PHE A 170 9.46 -0.69 10.28
C PHE A 170 10.89 -1.02 9.83
N ALA A 171 11.07 -1.69 8.67
CA ALA A 171 12.38 -1.89 8.07
C ALA A 171 13.05 -0.56 7.71
N VAL A 172 12.32 0.38 7.12
CA VAL A 172 12.82 1.75 6.84
C VAL A 172 13.24 2.45 8.13
N TYR A 173 12.39 2.41 9.16
CA TYR A 173 12.69 3.04 10.46
C TYR A 173 13.95 2.47 11.10
N THR A 174 14.07 1.15 11.19
CA THR A 174 15.23 0.50 11.79
C THR A 174 16.51 0.75 10.98
N TRP A 175 16.41 0.78 9.66
CA TRP A 175 17.50 1.17 8.79
C TRP A 175 17.97 2.61 9.03
N THR A 176 17.07 3.56 9.17
CA THR A 176 17.45 4.94 9.52
C THR A 176 18.11 5.04 10.89
N ARG A 177 17.94 4.05 11.77
CA ARG A 177 18.60 3.92 13.08
C ARG A 177 19.87 3.05 13.05
N HIS A 178 20.41 2.76 11.84
CA HIS A 178 21.59 1.90 11.65
C HIS A 178 21.43 0.46 12.15
N ARG A 179 20.18 -0.04 12.29
CA ARG A 179 19.87 -1.43 12.64
C ARG A 179 19.57 -2.24 11.38
N ASP A 180 20.56 -2.33 10.48
CA ASP A 180 20.40 -2.89 9.13
C ASP A 180 19.90 -4.34 9.15
N TRP A 181 20.36 -5.19 10.10
CA TRP A 181 19.95 -6.58 10.20
C TRP A 181 18.49 -6.72 10.62
N LEU A 182 18.04 -5.92 11.59
CA LEU A 182 16.64 -5.92 12.03
C LEU A 182 15.73 -5.40 10.91
N GLY A 183 16.16 -4.34 10.21
CA GLY A 183 15.45 -3.83 9.04
C GLY A 183 15.38 -4.85 7.92
N GLY A 184 16.51 -5.53 7.64
CA GLY A 184 16.57 -6.61 6.66
C GLY A 184 15.67 -7.80 7.02
N ALA A 185 15.64 -8.20 8.29
CA ALA A 185 14.76 -9.29 8.76
C ALA A 185 13.28 -8.93 8.60
N SER A 186 12.87 -7.71 8.97
CA SER A 186 11.50 -7.23 8.80
C SER A 186 11.10 -7.17 7.32
N LEU A 187 11.98 -6.64 6.46
CA LEU A 187 11.73 -6.58 5.03
C LEU A 187 11.73 -7.96 4.39
N GLY A 188 12.66 -8.84 4.78
CA GLY A 188 12.72 -10.23 4.31
C GLY A 188 11.46 -11.02 4.66
N LEU A 189 10.92 -10.83 5.87
CA LEU A 189 9.63 -11.39 6.27
C LEU A 189 8.49 -10.88 5.38
N ALA A 190 8.42 -9.56 5.14
CA ALA A 190 7.41 -8.99 4.26
C ALA A 190 7.50 -9.53 2.83
N ILE A 191 8.71 -9.73 2.30
CA ILE A 191 8.97 -10.31 0.97
C ILE A 191 8.53 -11.78 0.92
N ALA A 192 8.88 -12.58 1.92
CA ALA A 192 8.52 -13.99 1.97
C ALA A 192 7.01 -14.21 2.14
N LEU A 193 6.31 -13.29 2.80
CA LEU A 193 4.84 -13.27 2.86
C LEU A 193 4.24 -12.83 1.52
N LYS A 194 4.74 -11.75 0.94
CA LYS A 194 4.24 -11.22 -0.33
C LYS A 194 5.35 -10.48 -1.07
N MET A 195 5.74 -10.98 -2.23
CA MET A 195 6.91 -10.51 -2.98
C MET A 195 6.89 -9.01 -3.34
N THR A 196 5.75 -8.35 -3.26
CA THR A 196 5.62 -6.93 -3.64
C THR A 196 6.57 -6.02 -2.85
N ALA A 197 6.83 -6.33 -1.56
CA ALA A 197 7.80 -5.59 -0.74
C ALA A 197 9.24 -5.70 -1.27
N GLY A 198 9.51 -6.66 -2.16
CA GLY A 198 10.83 -6.87 -2.79
C GLY A 198 11.34 -5.66 -3.56
N LEU A 199 10.50 -4.70 -3.97
CA LEU A 199 10.95 -3.50 -4.66
C LEU A 199 11.84 -2.59 -3.78
N PHE A 200 11.80 -2.73 -2.46
CA PHE A 200 12.76 -2.05 -1.58
C PHE A 200 14.20 -2.58 -1.74
N VAL A 201 14.40 -3.83 -2.16
CA VAL A 201 15.74 -4.39 -2.36
C VAL A 201 16.50 -3.64 -3.47
N PRO A 202 16.00 -3.53 -4.72
CA PRO A 202 16.66 -2.74 -5.75
C PRO A 202 16.78 -1.25 -5.37
N TYR A 203 15.84 -0.68 -4.61
CA TYR A 203 16.00 0.66 -4.07
C TYR A 203 17.24 0.77 -3.16
N PHE A 204 17.40 -0.14 -2.18
CA PHE A 204 18.57 -0.13 -1.29
C PHE A 204 19.86 -0.41 -2.05
N LEU A 205 19.85 -1.29 -3.06
CA LEU A 205 21.01 -1.52 -3.94
C LEU A 205 21.38 -0.26 -4.73
N TRP A 206 20.41 0.41 -5.31
CA TRP A 206 20.60 1.69 -6.02
C TRP A 206 21.20 2.75 -5.12
N LYS A 207 20.76 2.81 -3.86
CA LYS A 207 21.27 3.71 -2.83
C LYS A 207 22.59 3.24 -2.19
N ARG A 208 23.19 2.14 -2.67
CA ARG A 208 24.44 1.52 -2.14
C ARG A 208 24.31 1.15 -0.65
N GLN A 209 23.12 0.80 -0.20
CA GLN A 209 22.84 0.35 1.17
C GLN A 209 22.91 -1.17 1.26
N TRP A 210 24.14 -1.71 0.99
CA TRP A 210 24.39 -3.14 0.81
C TRP A 210 23.99 -3.98 2.02
N LYS A 211 24.23 -3.50 3.25
CA LYS A 211 23.95 -4.26 4.48
C LYS A 211 22.47 -4.61 4.62
N ILE A 212 21.57 -3.63 4.50
CA ILE A 212 20.13 -3.91 4.60
C ILE A 212 19.65 -4.71 3.40
N ALA A 213 20.14 -4.45 2.18
CA ALA A 213 19.77 -5.19 0.99
C ALA A 213 20.15 -6.67 1.11
N SER A 214 21.41 -6.96 1.52
CA SER A 214 21.87 -8.35 1.72
C SER A 214 21.12 -9.04 2.86
N ALA A 215 20.87 -8.35 3.97
CA ALA A 215 20.09 -8.89 5.07
C ALA A 215 18.65 -9.20 4.64
N ALA A 216 17.99 -8.30 3.87
CA ALA A 216 16.64 -8.54 3.36
C ALA A 216 16.59 -9.75 2.43
N ILE A 217 17.55 -9.91 1.52
CA ILE A 217 17.65 -11.08 0.64
C ILE A 217 17.86 -12.34 1.47
N LEU A 218 18.82 -12.34 2.41
CA LEU A 218 19.12 -13.49 3.27
C LEU A 218 17.88 -13.94 4.06
N PHE A 219 17.22 -13.01 4.75
CA PHE A 219 16.02 -13.35 5.53
C PHE A 219 14.84 -13.74 4.63
N ALA A 220 14.67 -13.13 3.47
CA ALA A 220 13.66 -13.55 2.50
C ALA A 220 13.89 -15.01 2.06
N LEU A 221 15.14 -15.39 1.78
CA LEU A 221 15.50 -16.78 1.45
C LEU A 221 15.25 -17.72 2.64
N ILE A 222 15.69 -17.37 3.85
CA ILE A 222 15.47 -18.17 5.06
C ILE A 222 13.96 -18.44 5.25
N PHE A 223 13.12 -17.41 5.21
CA PHE A 223 11.69 -17.56 5.37
C PHE A 223 11.05 -18.32 4.21
N THR A 224 11.48 -18.09 2.97
CA THR A 224 10.93 -18.80 1.79
C THR A 224 11.23 -20.31 1.87
N ILE A 225 12.39 -20.71 2.42
CA ILE A 225 12.81 -22.11 2.56
C ILE A 225 12.21 -22.74 3.85
N ALA A 226 11.83 -21.94 4.85
CA ALA A 226 11.36 -22.46 6.15
C ALA A 226 10.26 -23.54 6.04
N PRO A 227 9.30 -23.50 5.08
CA PRO A 227 8.29 -24.55 4.93
C PRO A 227 8.85 -25.96 4.70
N VAL A 228 10.12 -26.09 4.29
CA VAL A 228 10.77 -27.41 4.13
C VAL A 228 10.76 -28.21 5.44
N VAL A 229 10.80 -27.54 6.59
CA VAL A 229 10.79 -28.18 7.90
C VAL A 229 9.47 -28.94 8.16
N VAL A 230 8.36 -28.43 7.63
CA VAL A 230 7.02 -29.04 7.80
C VAL A 230 6.68 -29.96 6.64
N ARG A 231 7.05 -29.58 5.40
CA ARG A 231 6.67 -30.30 4.16
C ARG A 231 7.63 -31.41 3.77
N GLY A 232 8.85 -31.38 4.30
CA GLY A 232 9.97 -32.17 3.77
C GLY A 232 10.48 -31.64 2.42
N PRO A 233 11.71 -32.03 2.01
CA PRO A 233 12.35 -31.43 0.84
C PRO A 233 11.62 -31.72 -0.48
N THR A 234 11.14 -32.95 -0.67
CA THR A 234 10.48 -33.36 -1.93
C THR A 234 9.16 -32.60 -2.14
N ARG A 235 8.29 -32.58 -1.12
CA ARG A 235 6.99 -31.91 -1.24
C ARG A 235 7.16 -30.38 -1.34
N PHE A 236 8.11 -29.81 -0.59
CA PHE A 236 8.43 -28.40 -0.70
C PHE A 236 8.91 -28.03 -2.10
N ALA A 237 9.75 -28.84 -2.73
CA ALA A 237 10.19 -28.62 -4.11
C ALA A 237 9.00 -28.64 -5.10
N THR A 238 8.04 -29.55 -4.90
CA THR A 238 6.80 -29.58 -5.68
C THR A 238 5.97 -28.31 -5.46
N ASP A 239 5.72 -27.92 -4.19
CA ASP A 239 4.97 -26.69 -3.86
C ASP A 239 5.62 -25.45 -4.49
N LEU A 240 6.95 -25.39 -4.49
CA LEU A 240 7.69 -24.28 -5.09
C LEU A 240 7.55 -24.26 -6.63
N SER A 241 7.61 -25.41 -7.27
CA SER A 241 7.38 -25.56 -8.73
C SER A 241 5.96 -25.16 -9.10
N GLU A 242 4.95 -25.67 -8.39
CA GLU A 242 3.54 -25.34 -8.59
C GLU A 242 3.31 -23.82 -8.44
N TRP A 243 3.92 -23.19 -7.43
CA TRP A 243 3.86 -21.74 -7.25
C TRP A 243 4.46 -20.97 -8.42
N PHE A 244 5.64 -21.36 -8.91
CA PHE A 244 6.23 -20.75 -10.09
C PHE A 244 5.37 -20.90 -11.34
N ASP A 245 4.68 -22.04 -11.50
CA ASP A 245 3.76 -22.24 -12.62
C ASP A 245 2.55 -21.31 -12.55
N VAL A 246 1.99 -21.09 -11.36
CA VAL A 246 0.95 -20.07 -11.14
C VAL A 246 1.45 -18.66 -11.56
N LEU A 247 2.67 -18.29 -11.17
CA LEU A 247 3.23 -16.99 -11.56
C LEU A 247 3.49 -16.88 -13.07
N ARG A 248 3.92 -17.96 -13.72
CA ARG A 248 4.16 -18.03 -15.17
C ARG A 248 2.88 -17.97 -15.98
N ALA A 249 1.78 -18.54 -15.47
CA ALA A 249 0.48 -18.55 -16.15
C ALA A 249 0.01 -17.14 -16.55
N GLY A 250 0.40 -16.11 -15.82
CA GLY A 250 0.12 -14.70 -16.17
C GLY A 250 1.04 -14.10 -17.24
N ASN A 251 2.06 -14.83 -17.71
CA ASN A 251 3.01 -14.31 -18.71
C ASN A 251 2.70 -14.83 -20.13
N THR A 252 1.50 -14.58 -20.60
CA THR A 252 1.00 -15.06 -21.89
C THR A 252 1.41 -14.20 -23.09
N GLY A 253 2.12 -13.09 -22.86
CA GLY A 253 2.38 -12.07 -23.90
C GLY A 253 1.16 -11.20 -24.22
N ASN A 254 -0.03 -11.53 -23.72
CA ASN A 254 -1.23 -10.69 -23.78
C ASN A 254 -1.38 -9.90 -22.50
N PRO A 255 -1.34 -8.55 -22.52
CA PRO A 255 -1.38 -7.74 -21.30
C PRO A 255 -2.76 -7.73 -20.61
N SER A 256 -3.81 -8.21 -21.31
CA SER A 256 -5.16 -8.37 -20.75
C SER A 256 -5.37 -9.70 -20.01
N ILE A 257 -4.35 -10.56 -19.96
CA ILE A 257 -4.36 -11.84 -19.25
C ILE A 257 -3.31 -11.78 -18.15
N GLY A 258 -3.74 -11.93 -16.92
CA GLY A 258 -2.89 -11.94 -15.73
C GLY A 258 -2.76 -13.31 -15.08
N VAL A 259 -2.19 -13.33 -13.88
CA VAL A 259 -1.99 -14.54 -13.07
C VAL A 259 -3.31 -15.26 -12.77
N LEU A 260 -4.42 -14.52 -12.75
CA LEU A 260 -5.77 -15.05 -12.46
C LEU A 260 -6.63 -15.25 -13.72
N GLY A 261 -6.02 -15.32 -14.90
CA GLY A 261 -6.74 -15.34 -16.18
C GLY A 261 -7.03 -13.94 -16.73
N PRO A 262 -8.19 -13.70 -17.40
CA PRO A 262 -8.58 -12.36 -17.84
C PRO A 262 -8.50 -11.35 -16.71
N GLU A 263 -7.88 -10.19 -16.98
CA GLU A 263 -7.63 -9.20 -15.93
C GLU A 263 -8.92 -8.65 -15.34
N PRO A 264 -9.13 -8.78 -14.02
CA PRO A 264 -10.31 -8.23 -13.38
C PRO A 264 -10.34 -6.70 -13.46
N ILE A 265 -11.53 -6.15 -13.65
CA ILE A 265 -11.73 -4.69 -13.74
C ILE A 265 -11.20 -3.94 -12.50
N GLY A 266 -11.24 -4.57 -11.33
CA GLY A 266 -10.75 -4.03 -10.05
C GLY A 266 -9.25 -4.13 -9.83
N ASN A 267 -8.46 -4.67 -10.80
CA ASN A 267 -7.01 -4.64 -10.71
C ASN A 267 -6.47 -3.27 -11.12
N PHE A 268 -5.94 -2.52 -10.14
CA PHE A 268 -5.44 -1.14 -10.28
C PHE A 268 -3.92 -1.07 -10.52
N ALA A 269 -3.23 -2.18 -10.78
CA ALA A 269 -1.84 -2.14 -11.22
C ALA A 269 -1.73 -1.43 -12.59
N LEU A 270 -0.56 -0.87 -12.87
CA LEU A 270 -0.35 -0.07 -14.09
C LEU A 270 -0.53 -0.90 -15.37
N ARG A 271 -0.11 -2.19 -15.36
CA ARG A 271 -0.25 -3.08 -16.53
C ARG A 271 -1.71 -3.27 -16.94
N PRO A 272 -2.61 -3.79 -16.08
CA PRO A 272 -4.01 -3.97 -16.45
C PRO A 272 -4.75 -2.65 -16.72
N ALA A 273 -4.38 -1.57 -16.03
CA ALA A 273 -4.93 -0.25 -16.27
C ALA A 273 -4.65 0.23 -17.70
N LEU A 274 -3.40 0.15 -18.14
CA LEU A 274 -3.01 0.50 -19.50
C LEU A 274 -3.59 -0.49 -20.54
N ALA A 275 -3.58 -1.80 -20.24
CA ALA A 275 -4.15 -2.80 -21.13
C ALA A 275 -5.61 -2.51 -21.48
N ARG A 276 -6.43 -2.16 -20.49
CA ARG A 276 -7.85 -1.77 -20.71
C ARG A 276 -8.01 -0.55 -21.62
N LEU A 277 -7.06 0.38 -21.62
CA LEU A 277 -7.12 1.58 -22.45
C LEU A 277 -6.62 1.37 -23.88
N ILE A 278 -5.66 0.45 -24.09
CA ILE A 278 -4.96 0.35 -25.37
C ILE A 278 -5.20 -0.98 -26.11
N THR A 279 -6.04 -1.87 -25.57
CA THR A 279 -6.38 -3.16 -26.22
C THR A 279 -7.88 -3.44 -26.18
N ASN A 280 -8.33 -4.34 -27.08
CA ASN A 280 -9.65 -4.97 -27.04
C ASN A 280 -9.63 -6.32 -26.31
N GLY A 281 -8.65 -6.54 -25.42
CA GLY A 281 -8.50 -7.80 -24.71
C GLY A 281 -9.64 -8.07 -23.72
N PRO A 282 -9.79 -9.34 -23.29
CA PRO A 282 -10.82 -9.72 -22.33
C PRO A 282 -10.62 -9.03 -20.98
N VAL A 283 -11.72 -8.58 -20.38
CA VAL A 283 -11.77 -8.03 -19.01
C VAL A 283 -12.73 -8.88 -18.20
N ALA A 284 -12.29 -9.40 -17.05
CA ALA A 284 -13.16 -10.09 -16.13
C ALA A 284 -14.05 -9.08 -15.38
N THR A 285 -15.32 -9.06 -15.72
CA THR A 285 -16.29 -8.09 -15.23
C THR A 285 -17.69 -8.68 -15.15
N SER A 286 -18.51 -8.21 -14.21
CA SER A 286 -19.92 -8.58 -14.07
C SER A 286 -20.86 -7.74 -14.98
N GLU A 287 -20.36 -6.65 -15.53
CA GLU A 287 -21.12 -5.75 -16.40
C GLU A 287 -20.29 -5.38 -17.62
N PRO A 288 -20.86 -5.25 -18.81
CA PRO A 288 -20.12 -4.85 -20.00
C PRO A 288 -19.66 -3.39 -19.84
N VAL A 289 -18.33 -3.18 -19.89
CA VAL A 289 -17.71 -1.86 -19.88
C VAL A 289 -16.66 -1.82 -20.97
N THR A 290 -16.82 -0.89 -21.89
CA THR A 290 -15.84 -0.60 -22.93
C THR A 290 -15.06 0.64 -22.53
N THR A 291 -13.76 0.47 -22.29
CA THR A 291 -12.86 1.55 -21.83
C THR A 291 -11.69 1.78 -22.78
N ASN A 292 -11.56 0.96 -23.81
CA ASN A 292 -10.45 1.07 -24.75
C ASN A 292 -10.53 2.35 -25.58
N LEU A 293 -9.43 3.07 -25.62
CA LEU A 293 -9.22 4.24 -26.48
C LEU A 293 -8.49 3.86 -27.77
N LEU A 294 -7.70 2.78 -27.70
CA LEU A 294 -6.92 2.24 -28.80
C LEU A 294 -7.13 0.71 -28.85
N SER A 295 -6.83 0.10 -29.99
CA SER A 295 -6.96 -1.33 -30.23
C SER A 295 -5.65 -1.90 -30.77
N LEU A 296 -4.59 -1.81 -29.96
CA LEU A 296 -3.26 -2.33 -30.33
C LEU A 296 -3.22 -3.85 -30.27
N PRO A 297 -2.46 -4.50 -31.19
CA PRO A 297 -2.16 -5.92 -31.09
C PRO A 297 -1.50 -6.24 -29.73
N PRO A 298 -1.77 -7.42 -29.11
CA PRO A 298 -1.30 -7.77 -27.76
C PRO A 298 0.21 -7.61 -27.57
N LYS A 299 1.02 -8.03 -28.52
CA LYS A 299 2.50 -7.91 -28.46
C LYS A 299 2.96 -6.44 -28.44
N VAL A 300 2.34 -5.60 -29.28
CA VAL A 300 2.66 -4.16 -29.32
C VAL A 300 2.22 -3.49 -28.02
N ALA A 301 1.02 -3.77 -27.55
CA ALA A 301 0.50 -3.25 -26.30
C ALA A 301 1.41 -3.66 -25.11
N SER A 302 1.86 -4.91 -25.06
CA SER A 302 2.81 -5.37 -24.04
C SER A 302 4.13 -4.58 -24.11
N ALA A 303 4.70 -4.38 -25.28
CA ALA A 303 5.94 -3.61 -25.45
C ALA A 303 5.76 -2.15 -24.97
N VAL A 304 4.66 -1.50 -25.31
CA VAL A 304 4.32 -0.14 -24.86
C VAL A 304 4.21 -0.09 -23.33
N ILE A 305 3.50 -1.05 -22.73
CA ILE A 305 3.31 -1.12 -21.28
C ILE A 305 4.67 -1.34 -20.57
N TYR A 306 5.50 -2.25 -21.07
CA TYR A 306 6.84 -2.47 -20.50
C TYR A 306 7.72 -1.23 -20.63
N PHE A 307 7.67 -0.55 -21.76
CA PHE A 307 8.39 0.72 -21.96
C PHE A 307 7.94 1.79 -20.94
N ILE A 308 6.63 1.96 -20.74
CA ILE A 308 6.08 2.91 -19.75
C ILE A 308 6.53 2.54 -18.33
N LYS A 309 6.44 1.25 -17.94
CA LYS A 309 6.88 0.78 -16.62
C LYS A 309 8.38 1.02 -16.39
N LEU A 310 9.21 0.72 -17.39
CA LEU A 310 10.66 0.95 -17.31
C LEU A 310 10.98 2.45 -17.24
N SER A 311 10.32 3.27 -18.07
CA SER A 311 10.50 4.72 -18.05
C SER A 311 10.12 5.33 -16.71
N LEU A 312 9.04 4.85 -16.07
CA LEU A 312 8.63 5.28 -14.73
C LEU A 312 9.69 4.94 -13.68
N LEU A 313 10.24 3.71 -13.72
CA LEU A 313 11.31 3.28 -12.80
C LEU A 313 12.60 4.10 -13.00
N LEU A 314 13.00 4.31 -14.25
CA LEU A 314 14.19 5.08 -14.58
C LEU A 314 14.02 6.55 -14.17
N ALA A 315 12.87 7.16 -14.47
CA ALA A 315 12.56 8.52 -14.05
C ALA A 315 12.61 8.66 -12.52
N PHE A 316 12.00 7.73 -11.79
CA PHE A 316 12.06 7.70 -10.34
C PHE A 316 13.52 7.56 -9.85
N ALA A 317 14.30 6.60 -10.36
CA ALA A 317 15.70 6.39 -9.99
C ALA A 317 16.58 7.62 -10.27
N CYS A 318 16.38 8.29 -11.40
CA CYS A 318 17.08 9.54 -11.74
C CYS A 318 16.71 10.67 -10.77
N MET A 319 15.42 10.84 -10.45
CA MET A 319 14.96 11.90 -9.55
C MET A 319 15.46 11.74 -8.11
N ILE A 320 15.58 10.51 -7.62
CA ILE A 320 16.08 10.26 -6.25
C ILE A 320 17.61 10.25 -6.18
N GLY A 321 18.33 10.03 -7.30
CA GLY A 321 19.78 9.92 -7.33
C GLY A 321 20.33 8.71 -6.58
N ARG A 322 21.66 8.52 -6.62
CA ARG A 322 22.34 7.36 -6.02
C ARG A 322 22.85 7.57 -4.60
N SER A 323 23.16 8.81 -4.22
CA SER A 323 23.77 9.09 -2.92
C SER A 323 22.72 9.15 -1.80
N VAL A 324 23.08 8.57 -0.66
CA VAL A 324 22.43 8.83 0.62
C VAL A 324 23.50 9.45 1.51
N GLY A 325 23.43 10.75 1.71
CA GLY A 325 24.35 11.44 2.63
C GLY A 325 24.07 11.02 4.07
N ASP A 326 22.85 11.31 4.56
CA ASP A 326 22.34 10.83 5.85
C ASP A 326 21.03 10.07 5.63
N ARG A 327 20.95 8.85 6.18
CA ARG A 327 19.77 7.97 6.14
C ARG A 327 18.56 8.57 6.86
N ARG A 328 18.80 9.53 7.75
CA ARG A 328 17.76 10.16 8.59
C ARG A 328 17.06 11.33 7.91
N THR A 329 17.48 11.72 6.71
CA THR A 329 16.89 12.86 6.03
C THR A 329 15.44 12.60 5.62
N LEU A 330 14.63 13.66 5.67
CA LEU A 330 13.24 13.61 5.23
C LEU A 330 13.13 13.22 3.75
N ALA A 331 14.11 13.59 2.91
CA ALA A 331 14.17 13.21 1.50
C ALA A 331 14.12 11.69 1.32
N VAL A 332 14.88 10.93 2.14
CA VAL A 332 14.90 9.46 2.12
C VAL A 332 13.53 8.88 2.51
N VAL A 333 12.84 9.49 3.45
CA VAL A 333 11.50 9.04 3.87
C VAL A 333 10.49 9.20 2.72
N TYR A 334 10.55 10.31 1.96
CA TYR A 334 9.73 10.48 0.75
C TYR A 334 10.09 9.48 -0.35
N GLU A 335 11.38 9.19 -0.53
CA GLU A 335 11.82 8.18 -1.50
C GLU A 335 11.22 6.80 -1.17
N CYS A 336 11.24 6.40 0.09
CA CYS A 336 10.61 5.16 0.56
C CYS A 336 9.08 5.17 0.34
N ALA A 337 8.42 6.32 0.52
CA ALA A 337 7.00 6.45 0.17
C ALA A 337 6.77 6.29 -1.34
N GLY A 338 7.63 6.86 -2.17
CA GLY A 338 7.61 6.64 -3.61
C GLY A 338 7.79 5.16 -3.98
N VAL A 339 8.70 4.44 -3.31
CA VAL A 339 8.86 2.98 -3.49
C VAL A 339 7.57 2.25 -3.14
N SER A 340 6.90 2.60 -2.03
CA SER A 340 5.62 1.99 -1.63
C SER A 340 4.53 2.20 -2.70
N LEU A 341 4.47 3.38 -3.32
CA LEU A 341 3.53 3.66 -4.41
C LEU A 341 3.88 2.89 -5.69
N LEU A 342 5.17 2.79 -6.02
CA LEU A 342 5.65 1.98 -7.14
C LEU A 342 5.37 0.49 -6.95
N MET A 343 5.41 -0.03 -5.71
CA MET A 343 4.99 -1.41 -5.41
C MET A 343 3.55 -1.66 -5.86
N LEU A 344 2.64 -0.71 -5.64
CA LEU A 344 1.25 -0.83 -6.08
C LEU A 344 1.11 -0.77 -7.60
N LEU A 345 1.83 0.16 -8.26
CA LEU A 345 1.76 0.36 -9.70
C LEU A 345 2.39 -0.79 -10.49
N LEU A 346 3.49 -1.35 -10.01
CA LEU A 346 4.30 -2.35 -10.73
C LEU A 346 3.97 -3.79 -10.37
N SER A 347 3.19 -4.01 -9.30
CA SER A 347 2.66 -5.32 -8.92
C SER A 347 1.90 -5.96 -10.09
N PRO A 348 1.89 -7.29 -10.22
CA PRO A 348 1.00 -7.97 -11.15
C PRO A 348 -0.48 -7.80 -10.77
N ILE A 349 -0.77 -7.70 -9.46
CA ILE A 349 -2.14 -7.58 -8.94
C ILE A 349 -2.17 -6.49 -7.87
N THR A 350 -3.06 -5.51 -8.04
CA THR A 350 -3.33 -4.46 -7.05
C THR A 350 -4.82 -4.24 -6.90
N TRP A 351 -5.40 -4.87 -5.89
CA TRP A 351 -6.78 -4.64 -5.51
C TRP A 351 -6.94 -3.40 -4.64
N GLY A 352 -8.17 -2.94 -4.46
CA GLY A 352 -8.45 -1.79 -3.59
C GLY A 352 -7.93 -1.94 -2.15
N HIS A 353 -7.94 -3.16 -1.59
CA HIS A 353 -7.40 -3.42 -0.26
C HIS A 353 -5.85 -3.39 -0.20
N HIS A 354 -5.15 -3.57 -1.33
CA HIS A 354 -3.70 -3.35 -1.39
C HIS A 354 -3.33 -1.87 -1.30
N CYS A 355 -4.26 -0.98 -1.72
CA CYS A 355 -4.02 0.47 -1.75
C CYS A 355 -3.88 1.11 -0.36
N VAL A 356 -4.01 0.36 0.75
CA VAL A 356 -3.55 0.80 2.08
C VAL A 356 -2.06 1.19 2.08
N GLY A 357 -1.29 0.68 1.11
CA GLY A 357 0.09 1.09 0.84
C GLY A 357 0.27 2.56 0.44
N THR A 358 -0.81 3.30 0.15
CA THR A 358 -0.79 4.75 -0.08
C THR A 358 -0.72 5.57 1.20
N LEU A 359 -1.10 4.99 2.35
CA LEU A 359 -1.20 5.69 3.63
C LEU A 359 0.09 6.42 4.06
N PRO A 360 1.29 5.85 3.91
CA PRO A 360 2.53 6.56 4.23
C PRO A 360 2.71 7.84 3.40
N ALA A 361 2.47 7.77 2.10
CA ALA A 361 2.57 8.94 1.21
C ALA A 361 1.54 10.01 1.57
N LEU A 362 0.29 9.62 1.81
CA LEU A 362 -0.79 10.52 2.24
C LEU A 362 -0.43 11.25 3.53
N TYR A 363 0.05 10.52 4.54
CA TYR A 363 0.49 11.14 5.79
C TYR A 363 1.62 12.15 5.57
N LEU A 364 2.65 11.79 4.80
CA LEU A 364 3.79 12.67 4.53
C LEU A 364 3.38 13.94 3.78
N ILE A 365 2.48 13.83 2.81
CA ILE A 365 1.94 14.98 2.06
C ILE A 365 1.15 15.90 3.01
N CYS A 366 0.26 15.35 3.85
CA CYS A 366 -0.49 16.11 4.83
C CYS A 366 0.42 16.79 5.86
N ALA A 367 1.38 16.05 6.41
CA ALA A 367 2.34 16.61 7.38
C ALA A 367 3.16 17.75 6.77
N THR A 368 3.57 17.62 5.51
CA THR A 368 4.27 18.68 4.77
C THR A 368 3.39 19.92 4.57
N ALA A 369 2.13 19.71 4.16
CA ALA A 369 1.18 20.80 3.98
C ALA A 369 0.96 21.57 5.28
N PHE A 370 0.79 20.87 6.41
CA PHE A 370 0.64 21.51 7.72
C PHE A 370 1.90 22.22 8.21
N TYR A 371 3.08 21.65 7.94
CA TYR A 371 4.35 22.23 8.36
C TYR A 371 4.68 23.52 7.59
N TYR A 372 4.46 23.51 6.27
CA TYR A 372 4.79 24.66 5.40
C TYR A 372 3.63 25.64 5.20
N GLY A 373 2.45 25.39 5.79
CA GLY A 373 1.26 26.24 5.64
C GLY A 373 0.56 26.09 4.29
N GLY A 374 0.76 24.98 3.60
CA GLY A 374 0.15 24.66 2.31
C GLY A 374 1.10 23.94 1.35
N LEU A 375 0.57 23.54 0.19
CA LEU A 375 1.32 22.98 -0.92
C LEU A 375 1.55 24.04 -2.01
N PRO A 376 2.66 23.95 -2.78
CA PRO A 376 2.87 24.79 -3.95
C PRO A 376 1.70 24.68 -4.94
N ARG A 377 1.40 25.77 -5.67
CA ARG A 377 0.24 25.85 -6.57
C ARG A 377 0.18 24.72 -7.60
N TRP A 378 1.30 24.29 -8.17
CA TRP A 378 1.35 23.20 -9.15
C TRP A 378 0.98 21.83 -8.57
N MET A 379 1.10 21.65 -7.25
CA MET A 379 0.70 20.41 -6.56
C MET A 379 -0.82 20.38 -6.29
N LEU A 380 -1.53 21.49 -6.44
CA LEU A 380 -2.98 21.53 -6.17
C LEU A 380 -3.78 20.71 -7.20
N ILE A 381 -3.30 20.60 -8.45
CA ILE A 381 -3.97 19.79 -9.47
C ILE A 381 -3.94 18.30 -9.10
N PRO A 382 -2.77 17.65 -8.89
CA PRO A 382 -2.75 16.24 -8.48
C PRO A 382 -3.40 16.02 -7.10
N ALA A 383 -3.32 16.98 -6.15
CA ALA A 383 -4.02 16.88 -4.88
C ALA A 383 -5.55 16.95 -5.06
N GLY A 384 -6.04 17.83 -5.91
CA GLY A 384 -7.46 17.91 -6.27
C GLY A 384 -7.96 16.63 -6.92
N TYR A 385 -7.15 16.00 -7.78
CA TYR A 385 -7.49 14.70 -8.35
C TYR A 385 -7.62 13.60 -7.27
N VAL A 386 -6.67 13.51 -6.33
CA VAL A 386 -6.75 12.56 -5.22
C VAL A 386 -8.03 12.78 -4.38
N LEU A 387 -8.41 14.03 -4.12
CA LEU A 387 -9.66 14.33 -3.43
C LEU A 387 -10.89 14.01 -4.26
N LEU A 388 -10.83 14.22 -5.57
CA LEU A 388 -11.92 13.90 -6.49
C LEU A 388 -12.22 12.39 -6.51
N THR A 389 -11.19 11.52 -6.38
CA THR A 389 -11.39 10.06 -6.39
C THR A 389 -12.25 9.58 -5.22
N LEU A 390 -12.29 10.32 -4.09
CA LEU A 390 -13.14 9.99 -2.95
C LEU A 390 -14.64 10.06 -3.29
N ILE A 391 -15.02 10.90 -4.26
CA ILE A 391 -16.41 11.05 -4.70
C ILE A 391 -16.85 9.84 -5.52
N PHE A 392 -15.94 9.17 -6.22
CA PHE A 392 -16.26 8.02 -7.08
C PHE A 392 -16.49 6.71 -6.32
N ASN A 393 -16.86 6.80 -5.06
CA ASN A 393 -17.31 5.66 -4.27
C ASN A 393 -18.73 5.27 -4.67
N ARG A 394 -19.01 3.95 -4.75
CA ARG A 394 -20.31 3.40 -5.11
C ARG A 394 -21.46 3.95 -4.26
N ALA A 395 -21.20 4.26 -2.99
CA ALA A 395 -22.20 4.83 -2.08
C ALA A 395 -22.60 6.27 -2.44
N ILE A 396 -21.76 7.00 -3.18
CA ILE A 396 -21.97 8.41 -3.55
C ILE A 396 -22.49 8.50 -4.99
N VAL A 397 -21.78 7.88 -5.95
CA VAL A 397 -22.09 8.03 -7.38
C VAL A 397 -22.96 6.88 -7.95
N GLY A 398 -23.32 5.94 -7.11
CA GLY A 398 -24.09 4.75 -7.52
C GLY A 398 -23.25 3.67 -8.19
N ARG A 399 -23.88 2.52 -8.46
CA ARG A 399 -23.20 1.32 -8.95
C ARG A 399 -22.60 1.52 -10.34
N HIS A 400 -23.39 2.01 -11.28
CA HIS A 400 -22.99 2.10 -12.69
C HIS A 400 -21.78 3.04 -12.89
N LEU A 401 -21.88 4.29 -12.40
CA LEU A 401 -20.78 5.26 -12.56
C LEU A 401 -19.50 4.82 -11.84
N SER A 402 -19.63 4.29 -10.61
CA SER A 402 -18.48 3.73 -9.89
C SER A 402 -17.81 2.60 -10.68
N PHE A 403 -18.60 1.77 -11.37
CA PHE A 403 -18.09 0.69 -12.18
C PHE A 403 -17.36 1.17 -13.43
N VAL A 404 -17.92 2.15 -14.14
CA VAL A 404 -17.27 2.82 -15.29
C VAL A 404 -15.94 3.44 -14.87
N MET A 405 -15.93 4.18 -13.75
CA MET A 405 -14.71 4.80 -13.22
C MET A 405 -13.65 3.76 -12.83
N THR A 406 -14.07 2.61 -12.30
CA THR A 406 -13.18 1.47 -12.04
C THR A 406 -12.57 0.94 -13.34
N GLY A 407 -13.36 0.84 -14.40
CA GLY A 407 -12.90 0.47 -15.73
C GLY A 407 -11.80 1.40 -16.27
N TYR A 408 -11.96 2.69 -16.10
CA TYR A 408 -10.94 3.70 -16.42
C TYR A 408 -9.78 3.77 -15.40
N SER A 409 -9.79 2.89 -14.42
CA SER A 409 -8.68 2.72 -13.43
C SER A 409 -8.34 4.00 -12.66
N ILE A 410 -9.35 4.76 -12.22
CA ILE A 410 -9.14 6.04 -11.52
C ILE A 410 -8.19 5.92 -10.33
N VAL A 411 -8.17 4.78 -9.62
CA VAL A 411 -7.26 4.53 -8.50
C VAL A 411 -5.81 4.39 -8.98
N THR A 412 -5.56 3.85 -10.16
CA THR A 412 -4.19 3.81 -10.73
C THR A 412 -3.63 5.21 -10.94
N TRP A 413 -4.45 6.10 -11.47
CA TRP A 413 -4.08 7.50 -11.69
C TRP A 413 -3.97 8.27 -10.37
N GLU A 414 -4.77 7.92 -9.36
CA GLU A 414 -4.62 8.43 -7.99
C GLU A 414 -3.26 8.07 -7.41
N ILE A 415 -2.82 6.81 -7.56
CA ILE A 415 -1.49 6.38 -7.08
C ILE A 415 -0.37 7.12 -7.82
N LEU A 416 -0.52 7.37 -9.13
CA LEU A 416 0.42 8.20 -9.90
C LEU A 416 0.43 9.65 -9.43
N ALA A 417 -0.73 10.24 -9.17
CA ALA A 417 -0.84 11.60 -8.62
C ALA A 417 -0.17 11.70 -7.24
N LEU A 418 -0.36 10.69 -6.37
CA LEU A 418 0.33 10.59 -5.08
C LEU A 418 1.85 10.46 -5.24
N LEU A 419 2.33 9.74 -6.26
CA LEU A 419 3.76 9.65 -6.55
C LEU A 419 4.34 11.02 -6.95
N VAL A 420 3.64 11.77 -7.80
CA VAL A 420 4.03 13.15 -8.18
C VAL A 420 4.05 14.06 -6.97
N LEU A 421 3.03 14.02 -6.12
CA LEU A 421 2.96 14.80 -4.88
C LEU A 421 4.11 14.44 -3.92
N THR A 422 4.39 13.15 -3.76
CA THR A 422 5.46 12.65 -2.88
C THR A 422 6.83 13.15 -3.34
N LEU A 423 7.11 13.06 -4.63
CA LEU A 423 8.36 13.57 -5.22
C LEU A 423 8.44 15.10 -5.16
N GLY A 424 7.32 15.79 -5.30
CA GLY A 424 7.22 17.23 -5.08
C GLY A 424 7.56 17.63 -3.64
N CYS A 425 7.00 16.96 -2.65
CA CYS A 425 7.33 17.17 -1.23
C CYS A 425 8.80 16.87 -0.94
N ARG A 426 9.37 15.79 -1.53
CA ARG A 426 10.81 15.51 -1.45
C ARG A 426 11.64 16.69 -1.96
N SER A 427 11.29 17.21 -3.13
CA SER A 427 12.02 18.34 -3.73
C SER A 427 11.97 19.60 -2.85
N LEU A 428 10.83 19.87 -2.20
CA LEU A 428 10.68 20.94 -1.23
C LEU A 428 11.59 20.73 -0.01
N ALA A 429 11.63 19.51 0.53
CA ALA A 429 12.47 19.17 1.68
C ALA A 429 13.95 19.38 1.36
N VAL A 430 14.42 18.91 0.19
CA VAL A 430 15.82 19.08 -0.25
C VAL A 430 16.19 20.55 -0.42
N ARG A 431 15.34 21.34 -1.09
CA ARG A 431 15.63 22.78 -1.34
C ARG A 431 15.73 23.60 -0.07
N ARG A 432 14.95 23.26 0.97
CA ARG A 432 14.92 24.04 2.23
C ARG A 432 15.98 23.57 3.24
N GLN A 433 16.60 22.42 3.04
CA GLN A 433 17.75 21.95 3.82
C GLN A 433 19.08 22.40 3.23
N ALA A 434 19.11 22.91 1.99
CA ALA A 434 20.30 23.49 1.41
C ALA A 434 20.71 24.76 2.20
N PRO A 435 21.98 24.90 2.64
CA PRO A 435 22.45 26.12 3.27
C PRO A 435 22.24 27.31 2.34
N VAL A 436 21.74 28.42 2.87
CA VAL A 436 21.62 29.68 2.12
C VAL A 436 23.02 30.03 1.60
N PRO A 437 23.21 30.24 0.29
CA PRO A 437 24.51 30.68 -0.21
C PRO A 437 24.89 31.97 0.53
N THR A 438 26.00 31.95 1.27
CA THR A 438 26.59 33.17 1.80
C THR A 438 26.94 34.07 0.61
N PRO A 439 26.44 35.32 0.59
CA PRO A 439 26.82 36.24 -0.47
C PRO A 439 28.35 36.34 -0.50
N SER A 440 28.92 36.00 -1.64
CA SER A 440 30.36 36.19 -1.89
C SER A 440 30.69 37.66 -1.64
N ARG A 441 31.52 37.89 -0.62
CA ARG A 441 32.10 39.22 -0.35
C ARG A 441 33.05 39.62 -1.45
#